data_782a95a78afe1dc2a4124719a9f349ba
#
_entry.id   782a95a78afe1dc2a4124719a9f349ba
#
_cell.length_a   1.000
_cell.length_b   1.000
_cell.length_c   1.000
_cell.angle_alpha   90.00
_cell.angle_beta   90.00
_cell.angle_gamma   90.00
#
_symmetry.space_group_name_H-M   'P 1'
#
loop_
_entity.id
_entity.type
_entity.pdbx_description
1 polymer ?
#
loop_
_entity_poly.entity_id
_entity_poly.type
_entity_poly.pdbx_seq_one_letter_code
_entity_poly.pdbx_strand_id
1 'polypeptide(L)'
;MFRVREQVGWHQSMLQAGGSGVTVAVLDTGVAAHPDLSGRILDFKDFTEGREAAYDDSGHGTHVCGIACGSGTLSKGKYCGMAPKADLVVGKVLDGRGDGTVNAMLAGIRWVLQERDRLGIRILNVSVGVSGQMDADREKVLKEMLESAWQKGLAVVCAAGNNGPAENSLSEIGKSHYLITVGCHDGAYYKGKANRCAAYSARGSLFDTVRKPDIVAPGTEIISCNGGVRRTRGGYQNAYIAKSGTSMATPVVSGALALLFQQHPEYDNETAKRKLLYAADDLKEPWVSQGWGMINVERLLE
;
A
#
# COMPACT_ATOMS: atom_id res chain seq x y z
N MET A 1 -6.19 0.17 12.28
CA MET A 1 -7.08 -0.33 11.20
C MET A 1 -8.58 -0.15 11.48
N PHE A 2 -9.10 -0.33 12.70
CA PHE A 2 -10.53 -0.14 12.98
C PHE A 2 -11.07 1.20 12.44
N ARG A 3 -10.46 2.33 12.84
CA ARG A 3 -10.85 3.68 12.36
C ARG A 3 -10.70 3.86 10.84
N VAL A 4 -9.69 3.23 10.25
CA VAL A 4 -9.50 3.28 8.78
C VAL A 4 -10.69 2.66 8.08
N ARG A 5 -11.07 1.45 8.48
CA ARG A 5 -12.19 0.70 7.88
C ARG A 5 -13.51 1.45 8.01
N GLU A 6 -13.81 2.02 9.19
CA GLU A 6 -15.01 2.85 9.37
C GLU A 6 -15.01 4.06 8.41
N GLN A 7 -13.86 4.72 8.26
CA GLN A 7 -13.77 5.93 7.46
C GLN A 7 -13.89 5.70 5.96
N VAL A 8 -13.47 4.52 5.47
CA VAL A 8 -13.50 4.19 4.04
C VAL A 8 -14.72 3.36 3.63
N GLY A 9 -15.74 3.24 4.50
CA GLY A 9 -16.94 2.45 4.20
C GLY A 9 -16.71 0.94 4.12
N TRP A 10 -15.75 0.42 4.90
CA TRP A 10 -15.49 -1.01 4.96
C TRP A 10 -16.37 -1.69 6.00
N HIS A 11 -17.21 -2.64 5.60
CA HIS A 11 -18.17 -3.33 6.45
C HIS A 11 -17.76 -4.75 6.82
N GLN A 12 -18.28 -5.24 7.94
CA GLN A 12 -17.95 -6.59 8.44
C GLN A 12 -18.37 -7.71 7.48
N SER A 13 -19.41 -7.49 6.64
CA SER A 13 -19.79 -8.42 5.57
C SER A 13 -18.66 -8.69 4.58
N MET A 14 -17.76 -7.74 4.37
CA MET A 14 -16.60 -7.87 3.49
C MET A 14 -15.56 -8.86 4.04
N LEU A 15 -15.63 -9.24 5.34
CA LEU A 15 -14.80 -10.30 5.92
C LEU A 15 -15.07 -11.69 5.31
N GLN A 16 -16.27 -11.95 4.84
CA GLN A 16 -16.60 -13.26 4.27
C GLN A 16 -15.79 -13.52 3.00
N ALA A 17 -15.71 -12.52 2.17
CA ALA A 17 -14.89 -12.49 0.97
C ALA A 17 -13.40 -12.31 1.31
N GLY A 18 -13.06 -11.21 1.95
CA GLY A 18 -11.76 -10.92 2.55
C GLY A 18 -10.56 -10.89 1.61
N GLY A 19 -10.77 -10.88 0.28
CA GLY A 19 -9.70 -10.91 -0.72
C GLY A 19 -9.18 -12.32 -1.05
N SER A 20 -9.88 -13.40 -0.67
CA SER A 20 -9.48 -14.79 -0.97
C SER A 20 -9.20 -15.00 -2.45
N GLY A 21 -8.10 -15.71 -2.77
CA GLY A 21 -7.71 -16.01 -4.15
C GLY A 21 -7.02 -14.86 -4.89
N VAL A 22 -6.76 -13.74 -4.20
CA VAL A 22 -6.01 -12.62 -4.75
C VAL A 22 -4.68 -12.50 -4.01
N THR A 23 -3.58 -12.37 -4.74
CA THR A 23 -2.25 -12.15 -4.18
C THR A 23 -1.82 -10.71 -4.36
N VAL A 24 -1.34 -10.10 -3.26
CA VAL A 24 -0.73 -8.77 -3.22
C VAL A 24 0.78 -8.93 -3.10
N ALA A 25 1.53 -8.44 -4.08
CA ALA A 25 2.98 -8.31 -3.96
C ALA A 25 3.32 -7.01 -3.22
N VAL A 26 4.25 -7.06 -2.27
CA VAL A 26 4.75 -5.91 -1.51
C VAL A 26 6.26 -5.82 -1.69
N LEU A 27 6.75 -4.72 -2.25
CA LEU A 27 8.17 -4.39 -2.31
C LEU A 27 8.49 -3.36 -1.24
N ASP A 28 9.22 -3.78 -0.18
CA ASP A 28 9.42 -2.98 1.03
C ASP A 28 10.67 -3.46 1.81
N THR A 29 10.74 -3.23 3.12
CA THR A 29 11.82 -3.63 4.02
C THR A 29 11.81 -5.12 4.41
N GLY A 30 10.86 -5.90 3.89
CA GLY A 30 10.65 -7.30 4.23
C GLY A 30 9.37 -7.58 5.01
N VAL A 31 9.28 -8.74 5.64
CA VAL A 31 8.16 -9.14 6.50
C VAL A 31 8.63 -10.02 7.64
N ALA A 32 8.24 -9.68 8.85
CA ALA A 32 8.50 -10.48 10.06
C ALA A 32 7.45 -11.58 10.24
N ALA A 33 7.81 -12.62 10.97
CA ALA A 33 6.89 -13.70 11.37
C ALA A 33 5.84 -13.17 12.36
N HIS A 34 4.77 -12.58 11.83
CA HIS A 34 3.66 -12.05 12.61
C HIS A 34 2.44 -12.99 12.54
N PRO A 35 1.79 -13.35 13.67
CA PRO A 35 0.64 -14.25 13.64
C PRO A 35 -0.51 -13.83 12.73
N ASP A 36 -0.76 -12.52 12.59
CA ASP A 36 -1.80 -12.01 11.69
C ASP A 36 -1.47 -12.18 10.20
N LEU A 37 -0.24 -12.53 9.85
CA LEU A 37 0.22 -12.77 8.48
C LEU A 37 0.53 -14.25 8.22
N SER A 38 0.44 -15.09 9.26
CA SER A 38 0.80 -16.51 9.19
C SER A 38 -0.06 -17.25 8.17
N GLY A 39 0.61 -18.14 7.39
CA GLY A 39 -0.03 -19.03 6.42
C GLY A 39 -0.47 -18.36 5.11
N ARG A 40 -0.17 -17.05 4.93
CA ARG A 40 -0.56 -16.31 3.71
C ARG A 40 0.59 -15.64 2.98
N ILE A 41 1.82 -15.74 3.49
CA ILE A 41 3.01 -15.34 2.76
C ILE A 41 3.38 -16.53 1.86
N LEU A 42 3.07 -16.42 0.56
CA LEU A 42 3.30 -17.49 -0.42
C LEU A 42 4.76 -17.57 -0.83
N ASP A 43 5.44 -16.42 -0.89
CA ASP A 43 6.84 -16.35 -1.27
C ASP A 43 7.51 -15.11 -0.67
N PHE A 44 8.82 -15.21 -0.43
CA PHE A 44 9.67 -14.13 0.06
C PHE A 44 11.01 -14.15 -0.67
N LYS A 45 11.49 -12.96 -1.05
CA LYS A 45 12.82 -12.84 -1.64
C LYS A 45 13.53 -11.58 -1.16
N ASP A 46 14.78 -11.75 -0.73
CA ASP A 46 15.65 -10.67 -0.28
C ASP A 46 16.60 -10.24 -1.41
N PHE A 47 16.48 -8.98 -1.84
CA PHE A 47 17.31 -8.35 -2.86
C PHE A 47 18.38 -7.43 -2.27
N THR A 48 18.52 -7.40 -0.93
CA THR A 48 19.50 -6.59 -0.21
C THR A 48 20.70 -7.42 0.22
N GLU A 49 20.49 -8.44 1.03
CA GLU A 49 21.53 -9.31 1.59
C GLU A 49 21.46 -10.75 1.08
N GLY A 50 20.38 -11.13 0.38
CA GLY A 50 20.19 -12.45 -0.19
C GLY A 50 19.84 -13.53 0.83
N ARG A 51 19.25 -13.19 2.00
CA ARG A 51 18.79 -14.16 2.99
C ARG A 51 17.56 -14.92 2.50
N GLU A 52 17.52 -16.23 2.75
CA GLU A 52 16.39 -17.07 2.32
C GLU A 52 15.16 -16.94 3.24
N ALA A 53 15.38 -16.84 4.56
CA ALA A 53 14.29 -16.75 5.52
C ALA A 53 13.68 -15.35 5.55
N ALA A 54 12.34 -15.27 5.58
CA ALA A 54 11.63 -14.00 5.68
C ALA A 54 11.98 -13.27 7.00
N TYR A 55 12.33 -12.00 6.88
CA TYR A 55 12.62 -11.10 7.99
C TYR A 55 12.30 -9.66 7.65
N ASP A 56 12.24 -8.81 8.67
CA ASP A 56 12.06 -7.37 8.53
C ASP A 56 12.78 -6.66 9.69
N ASP A 57 13.91 -6.09 9.41
CA ASP A 57 14.78 -5.40 10.35
C ASP A 57 14.40 -3.93 10.59
N SER A 58 13.47 -3.39 9.78
CA SER A 58 12.84 -2.07 9.94
C SER A 58 11.47 -2.14 10.60
N GLY A 59 10.68 -3.18 10.26
CA GLY A 59 9.28 -3.32 10.63
C GLY A 59 8.32 -2.46 9.80
N HIS A 60 8.81 -1.79 8.72
CA HIS A 60 7.96 -1.00 7.85
C HIS A 60 7.14 -1.90 6.92
N GLY A 61 7.77 -2.85 6.23
CA GLY A 61 7.10 -3.78 5.35
C GLY A 61 6.08 -4.67 6.07
N THR A 62 6.41 -5.14 7.29
CA THR A 62 5.46 -5.88 8.14
C THR A 62 4.21 -5.06 8.45
N HIS A 63 4.38 -3.77 8.73
CA HIS A 63 3.28 -2.85 9.00
C HIS A 63 2.40 -2.66 7.75
N VAL A 64 3.01 -2.46 6.57
CA VAL A 64 2.35 -2.35 5.27
C VAL A 64 1.56 -3.63 4.95
N CYS A 65 2.18 -4.81 5.07
CA CYS A 65 1.51 -6.11 4.90
C CYS A 65 0.30 -6.26 5.83
N GLY A 66 0.44 -5.80 7.08
CA GLY A 66 -0.65 -5.83 8.07
C GLY A 66 -1.83 -4.93 7.70
N ILE A 67 -1.59 -3.75 7.11
CA ILE A 67 -2.66 -2.86 6.63
C ILE A 67 -3.40 -3.49 5.45
N ALA A 68 -2.66 -4.03 4.49
CA ALA A 68 -3.28 -4.67 3.32
C ALA A 68 -4.02 -5.95 3.71
N CYS A 69 -3.35 -6.90 4.38
CA CYS A 69 -3.80 -8.28 4.49
C CYS A 69 -3.81 -8.86 5.91
N GLY A 70 -3.52 -8.10 6.97
CA GLY A 70 -3.49 -8.61 8.35
C GLY A 70 -4.81 -9.24 8.78
N SER A 71 -4.79 -10.47 9.33
CA SER A 71 -6.02 -11.14 9.80
C SER A 71 -6.64 -10.50 11.03
N GLY A 72 -5.85 -9.76 11.82
CA GLY A 72 -6.28 -9.19 13.09
C GLY A 72 -6.50 -10.23 14.19
N THR A 73 -6.00 -11.45 14.03
CA THR A 73 -6.20 -12.57 14.97
C THR A 73 -5.81 -12.19 16.40
N LEU A 74 -4.63 -11.58 16.59
CA LEU A 74 -4.16 -11.17 17.92
C LEU A 74 -4.99 -10.05 18.56
N SER A 75 -5.72 -9.29 17.76
CA SER A 75 -6.58 -8.18 18.21
C SER A 75 -8.07 -8.51 18.19
N LYS A 76 -8.43 -9.79 17.98
CA LYS A 76 -9.84 -10.23 17.82
C LYS A 76 -10.57 -9.42 16.74
N GLY A 77 -9.90 -9.18 15.62
CA GLY A 77 -10.42 -8.43 14.47
C GLY A 77 -10.30 -6.91 14.55
N LYS A 78 -9.90 -6.32 15.68
CA LYS A 78 -9.82 -4.86 15.85
C LYS A 78 -8.84 -4.22 14.86
N TYR A 79 -7.68 -4.82 14.64
CA TYR A 79 -6.64 -4.32 13.74
C TYR A 79 -6.52 -5.16 12.46
N CYS A 80 -7.57 -5.84 12.07
CA CYS A 80 -7.69 -6.54 10.79
C CYS A 80 -7.39 -5.58 9.63
N GLY A 81 -6.63 -6.04 8.65
CA GLY A 81 -6.34 -5.32 7.41
C GLY A 81 -7.57 -5.17 6.50
N MET A 82 -7.36 -4.62 5.33
CA MET A 82 -8.43 -4.37 4.35
C MET A 82 -8.90 -5.67 3.70
N ALA A 83 -7.96 -6.55 3.33
CA ALA A 83 -8.22 -7.85 2.68
C ALA A 83 -7.60 -9.01 3.48
N PRO A 84 -8.20 -9.40 4.62
CA PRO A 84 -7.57 -10.30 5.60
C PRO A 84 -7.43 -11.75 5.15
N LYS A 85 -7.96 -12.11 3.99
CA LYS A 85 -7.81 -13.45 3.40
C LYS A 85 -7.02 -13.44 2.08
N ALA A 86 -6.56 -12.27 1.64
CA ALA A 86 -5.66 -12.18 0.50
C ALA A 86 -4.27 -12.73 0.85
N ASP A 87 -3.60 -13.30 -0.14
CA ASP A 87 -2.24 -13.80 0.00
C ASP A 87 -1.20 -12.70 -0.25
N LEU A 88 0.01 -12.92 0.20
CA LEU A 88 1.13 -12.00 0.11
C LEU A 88 2.33 -12.65 -0.58
N VAL A 89 3.00 -11.87 -1.40
CA VAL A 89 4.35 -12.12 -1.90
C VAL A 89 5.20 -10.92 -1.52
N VAL A 90 6.32 -11.13 -0.84
CA VAL A 90 7.09 -10.01 -0.27
C VAL A 90 8.52 -10.02 -0.79
N GLY A 91 8.90 -8.93 -1.48
CA GLY A 91 10.27 -8.64 -1.86
C GLY A 91 10.89 -7.63 -0.91
N LYS A 92 11.97 -8.02 -0.22
CA LYS A 92 12.78 -7.08 0.55
C LYS A 92 13.73 -6.38 -0.42
N VAL A 93 13.46 -5.12 -0.68
CA VAL A 93 14.21 -4.24 -1.59
C VAL A 93 14.85 -3.06 -0.86
N LEU A 94 14.50 -2.88 0.42
CA LEU A 94 15.03 -1.86 1.32
C LEU A 94 15.71 -2.52 2.53
N ASP A 95 16.74 -1.87 3.03
CA ASP A 95 17.47 -2.28 4.25
C ASP A 95 16.71 -1.93 5.55
N GLY A 96 17.34 -2.16 6.71
CA GLY A 96 16.76 -1.86 8.02
C GLY A 96 16.55 -0.37 8.32
N ARG A 97 17.13 0.53 7.52
CA ARG A 97 16.93 1.99 7.62
C ARG A 97 15.81 2.48 6.69
N GLY A 98 15.34 1.62 5.79
CA GLY A 98 14.39 1.96 4.75
C GLY A 98 15.06 2.52 3.49
N ASP A 99 16.38 2.37 3.37
CA ASP A 99 17.14 2.77 2.19
C ASP A 99 17.22 1.60 1.21
N GLY A 100 17.17 1.89 -0.09
CA GLY A 100 17.24 0.87 -1.13
C GLY A 100 17.98 1.35 -2.37
N THR A 101 18.51 0.39 -3.12
CA THR A 101 19.12 0.69 -4.41
C THR A 101 18.11 0.52 -5.54
N VAL A 102 18.28 1.29 -6.62
CA VAL A 102 17.47 1.11 -7.84
C VAL A 102 17.57 -0.33 -8.35
N ASN A 103 18.77 -0.92 -8.30
CA ASN A 103 18.97 -2.30 -8.75
C ASN A 103 18.17 -3.32 -7.95
N ALA A 104 18.11 -3.19 -6.61
CA ALA A 104 17.28 -4.03 -5.76
C ALA A 104 15.78 -3.89 -6.10
N MET A 105 15.31 -2.66 -6.29
CA MET A 105 13.93 -2.39 -6.68
C MET A 105 13.60 -2.98 -8.06
N LEU A 106 14.46 -2.77 -9.07
CA LEU A 106 14.29 -3.34 -10.41
C LEU A 106 14.30 -4.87 -10.39
N ALA A 107 15.18 -5.48 -9.58
CA ALA A 107 15.23 -6.93 -9.40
C ALA A 107 13.93 -7.45 -8.74
N GLY A 108 13.43 -6.75 -7.72
CA GLY A 108 12.16 -7.06 -7.07
C GLY A 108 10.97 -6.99 -8.03
N ILE A 109 10.87 -5.94 -8.85
CA ILE A 109 9.78 -5.80 -9.84
C ILE A 109 9.87 -6.93 -10.89
N ARG A 110 11.07 -7.24 -11.40
CA ARG A 110 11.25 -8.36 -12.35
C ARG A 110 10.83 -9.69 -11.75
N TRP A 111 11.20 -9.95 -10.50
CA TRP A 111 10.78 -11.15 -9.80
C TRP A 111 9.26 -11.24 -9.64
N VAL A 112 8.59 -10.16 -9.22
CA VAL A 112 7.11 -10.13 -9.14
C VAL A 112 6.47 -10.43 -10.48
N LEU A 113 7.03 -9.89 -11.59
CA LEU A 113 6.54 -10.17 -12.93
C LEU A 113 6.76 -11.63 -13.38
N GLN A 114 7.87 -12.24 -12.99
CA GLN A 114 8.17 -13.65 -13.28
C GLN A 114 7.23 -14.60 -12.52
N GLU A 115 6.90 -14.27 -11.28
CA GLU A 115 6.05 -15.07 -10.41
C GLU A 115 4.56 -14.77 -10.55
N ARG A 116 4.20 -13.75 -11.31
CA ARG A 116 2.83 -13.24 -11.42
C ARG A 116 1.79 -14.32 -11.64
N ASP A 117 1.97 -15.11 -12.69
CA ASP A 117 0.98 -16.11 -13.10
C ASP A 117 1.00 -17.33 -12.16
N ARG A 118 2.19 -17.76 -11.70
CA ARG A 118 2.34 -18.88 -10.77
C ARG A 118 1.68 -18.62 -9.42
N LEU A 119 1.79 -17.38 -8.91
CA LEU A 119 1.30 -16.98 -7.59
C LEU A 119 0.00 -16.17 -7.64
N GLY A 120 -0.60 -15.99 -8.81
CA GLY A 120 -1.85 -15.24 -8.97
C GLY A 120 -1.75 -13.78 -8.54
N ILE A 121 -0.58 -13.12 -8.74
CA ILE A 121 -0.35 -11.76 -8.31
C ILE A 121 -1.17 -10.80 -9.20
N ARG A 122 -2.04 -10.02 -8.56
CA ARG A 122 -2.88 -9.02 -9.23
C ARG A 122 -2.48 -7.59 -8.89
N ILE A 123 -1.84 -7.39 -7.74
CA ILE A 123 -1.54 -6.07 -7.19
C ILE A 123 -0.06 -6.01 -6.82
N LEU A 124 0.60 -4.90 -7.17
CA LEU A 124 1.95 -4.56 -6.71
C LEU A 124 1.89 -3.30 -5.87
N ASN A 125 2.12 -3.45 -4.56
CA ASN A 125 2.20 -2.36 -3.60
C ASN A 125 3.65 -1.88 -3.46
N VAL A 126 3.89 -0.60 -3.73
CA VAL A 126 5.18 0.07 -3.58
C VAL A 126 5.00 1.23 -2.60
N SER A 127 5.16 0.93 -1.30
CA SER A 127 4.97 1.91 -0.21
C SER A 127 6.24 2.68 0.13
N VAL A 128 7.19 2.74 -0.79
CA VAL A 128 8.46 3.40 -0.59
C VAL A 128 8.49 4.72 -1.38
N GLY A 129 8.80 5.79 -0.68
CA GLY A 129 9.21 7.04 -1.32
C GLY A 129 10.66 6.89 -1.77
N VAL A 130 10.97 7.42 -2.92
CA VAL A 130 12.37 7.65 -3.30
C VAL A 130 12.88 8.77 -2.40
N SER A 131 13.43 8.41 -1.24
CA SER A 131 13.99 9.37 -0.29
C SER A 131 15.42 9.72 -0.70
N GLY A 132 15.70 11.01 -0.82
CA GLY A 132 17.03 11.57 -1.01
C GLY A 132 17.57 11.36 -2.43
N GLN A 133 18.34 12.27 -2.89
CA GLN A 133 19.24 12.32 -4.07
C GLN A 133 19.27 11.12 -5.05
N MET A 134 18.10 10.60 -5.45
CA MET A 134 18.06 9.74 -6.62
C MET A 134 18.25 10.66 -7.83
N ASP A 135 19.23 10.35 -8.63
CA ASP A 135 19.46 10.92 -9.94
C ASP A 135 18.21 10.75 -10.81
N ALA A 136 17.81 11.80 -11.52
CA ALA A 136 16.59 11.83 -12.34
C ALA A 136 16.54 10.68 -13.35
N ASP A 137 17.67 10.25 -13.88
CA ASP A 137 17.76 9.14 -14.83
C ASP A 137 17.39 7.80 -14.16
N ARG A 138 17.81 7.60 -12.94
CA ARG A 138 17.50 6.39 -12.16
C ARG A 138 16.02 6.34 -11.76
N GLU A 139 15.46 7.47 -11.38
CA GLU A 139 14.02 7.57 -11.09
C GLU A 139 13.18 7.28 -12.33
N LYS A 140 13.61 7.78 -13.49
CA LYS A 140 12.97 7.49 -14.78
C LYS A 140 12.97 6.00 -15.11
N VAL A 141 14.12 5.33 -14.97
CA VAL A 141 14.23 3.88 -15.23
C VAL A 141 13.30 3.09 -14.31
N LEU A 142 13.19 3.46 -13.04
CA LEU A 142 12.30 2.81 -12.08
C LEU A 142 10.83 3.04 -12.47
N LYS A 143 10.46 4.27 -12.85
CA LYS A 143 9.12 4.60 -13.36
C LYS A 143 8.75 3.74 -14.58
N GLU A 144 9.63 3.67 -15.58
CA GLU A 144 9.41 2.88 -16.80
C GLU A 144 9.21 1.38 -16.48
N MET A 145 9.94 0.83 -15.51
CA MET A 145 9.78 -0.56 -15.07
C MET A 145 8.43 -0.78 -14.37
N LEU A 146 7.98 0.13 -13.52
CA LEU A 146 6.67 0.06 -12.87
C LEU A 146 5.52 0.22 -13.90
N GLU A 147 5.68 1.10 -14.88
CA GLU A 147 4.75 1.25 -15.99
C GLU A 147 4.69 -0.01 -16.86
N SER A 148 5.84 -0.68 -17.09
CA SER A 148 5.87 -1.99 -17.74
C SER A 148 5.12 -3.07 -16.93
N ALA A 149 5.21 -3.03 -15.59
CA ALA A 149 4.43 -3.92 -14.73
C ALA A 149 2.92 -3.66 -14.85
N TRP A 150 2.52 -2.39 -14.94
CA TRP A 150 1.13 -2.01 -15.24
C TRP A 150 0.65 -2.53 -16.59
N GLN A 151 1.44 -2.33 -17.66
CA GLN A 151 1.11 -2.81 -19.01
C GLN A 151 0.99 -4.34 -19.09
N LYS A 152 1.66 -5.05 -18.18
CA LYS A 152 1.52 -6.51 -18.01
C LYS A 152 0.34 -6.92 -17.14
N GLY A 153 -0.54 -6.00 -16.77
CA GLY A 153 -1.82 -6.27 -16.10
C GLY A 153 -1.77 -6.25 -14.58
N LEU A 154 -0.66 -5.82 -13.94
CA LEU A 154 -0.64 -5.60 -12.50
C LEU A 154 -1.26 -4.25 -12.13
N ALA A 155 -2.12 -4.22 -11.14
CA ALA A 155 -2.52 -2.97 -10.50
C ALA A 155 -1.38 -2.47 -9.61
N VAL A 156 -0.58 -1.53 -10.13
CA VAL A 156 0.56 -0.96 -9.40
C VAL A 156 0.10 0.22 -8.56
N VAL A 157 0.23 0.10 -7.25
CA VAL A 157 -0.18 1.11 -6.26
C VAL A 157 1.06 1.66 -5.58
N CYS A 158 1.30 2.97 -5.69
CA CYS A 158 2.49 3.62 -5.16
C CYS A 158 2.16 4.78 -4.22
N ALA A 159 3.03 5.01 -3.24
CA ALA A 159 2.91 6.14 -2.34
C ALA A 159 3.24 7.46 -3.06
N ALA A 160 2.48 8.50 -2.76
CA ALA A 160 2.72 9.84 -3.30
C ALA A 160 4.04 10.45 -2.80
N GLY A 161 4.50 10.03 -1.61
CA GLY A 161 5.65 10.60 -0.91
C GLY A 161 5.22 11.55 0.22
N ASN A 162 6.19 11.88 1.07
CA ASN A 162 5.96 12.66 2.30
C ASN A 162 6.63 14.05 2.25
N ASN A 163 6.82 14.60 1.04
CA ASN A 163 7.51 15.88 0.80
C ASN A 163 6.54 17.07 0.68
N GLY A 164 5.26 16.90 1.08
CA GLY A 164 4.28 17.99 1.12
C GLY A 164 4.65 19.06 2.17
N PRO A 165 3.90 20.16 2.24
CA PRO A 165 2.64 20.46 1.53
C PRO A 165 2.82 21.27 0.22
N ALA A 166 4.04 21.48 -0.25
CA ALA A 166 4.28 22.24 -1.47
C ALA A 166 3.63 21.58 -2.69
N GLU A 167 3.12 22.38 -3.63
CA GLU A 167 2.71 21.88 -4.94
C GLU A 167 3.92 21.31 -5.69
N ASN A 168 3.66 20.41 -6.64
CA ASN A 168 4.69 19.72 -7.43
C ASN A 168 5.76 19.00 -6.58
N SER A 169 5.33 18.44 -5.44
CA SER A 169 6.21 17.67 -4.54
C SER A 169 6.15 16.17 -4.76
N LEU A 170 5.35 15.69 -5.74
CA LEU A 170 5.34 14.30 -6.17
C LEU A 170 6.66 13.92 -6.85
N SER A 171 7.11 12.69 -6.61
CA SER A 171 8.18 12.09 -7.38
C SER A 171 7.75 11.82 -8.83
N GLU A 172 8.70 11.58 -9.73
CA GLU A 172 8.40 11.22 -11.13
C GLU A 172 7.56 9.93 -11.22
N ILE A 173 7.77 8.97 -10.31
CA ILE A 173 6.93 7.77 -10.20
C ILE A 173 5.49 8.17 -9.85
N GLY A 174 5.32 9.06 -8.89
CA GLY A 174 4.01 9.56 -8.46
C GLY A 174 3.24 10.33 -9.54
N LYS A 175 3.94 10.87 -10.54
CA LYS A 175 3.34 11.58 -11.69
C LYS A 175 2.92 10.65 -12.83
N SER A 176 3.24 9.34 -12.77
CA SER A 176 2.87 8.39 -13.83
C SER A 176 1.37 8.35 -14.10
N HIS A 177 0.97 8.44 -15.35
CA HIS A 177 -0.43 8.35 -15.78
C HIS A 177 -1.05 6.97 -15.52
N TYR A 178 -0.22 5.93 -15.59
CA TYR A 178 -0.66 4.55 -15.44
C TYR A 178 -0.87 4.18 -13.98
N LEU A 179 0.12 4.42 -13.12
CA LEU A 179 0.15 3.94 -11.75
C LEU A 179 -0.96 4.57 -10.90
N ILE A 180 -1.37 3.86 -9.84
CA ILE A 180 -2.29 4.39 -8.83
C ILE A 180 -1.45 5.06 -7.74
N THR A 181 -1.41 6.38 -7.74
CA THR A 181 -0.65 7.18 -6.76
C THR A 181 -1.55 7.56 -5.60
N VAL A 182 -1.15 7.17 -4.39
CA VAL A 182 -1.95 7.34 -3.18
C VAL A 182 -1.36 8.40 -2.26
N GLY A 183 -2.13 9.47 -2.05
CA GLY A 183 -1.86 10.48 -1.04
C GLY A 183 -2.39 10.09 0.34
N CYS A 184 -1.97 10.83 1.37
CA CYS A 184 -2.37 10.57 2.74
C CYS A 184 -3.41 11.56 3.23
N HIS A 185 -4.42 11.03 3.95
CA HIS A 185 -5.41 11.79 4.70
C HIS A 185 -5.21 11.56 6.20
N ASP A 186 -5.34 12.62 7.01
CA ASP A 186 -5.15 12.56 8.47
C ASP A 186 -6.18 11.66 9.17
N GLY A 187 -7.35 11.52 8.58
CA GLY A 187 -8.48 10.80 9.17
C GLY A 187 -9.32 11.68 10.11
N ALA A 188 -10.62 11.40 10.15
CA ALA A 188 -11.59 12.17 10.94
C ALA A 188 -11.29 12.22 12.45
N TYR A 189 -10.53 11.25 12.95
CA TYR A 189 -10.30 11.05 14.38
C TYR A 189 -8.94 11.55 14.88
N TYR A 190 -8.14 12.18 14.02
CA TYR A 190 -6.80 12.60 14.40
C TYR A 190 -6.84 13.85 15.26
N LYS A 191 -6.60 13.69 16.59
CA LYS A 191 -6.44 14.79 17.60
C LYS A 191 -7.48 15.90 17.51
N GLY A 192 -8.73 15.59 17.16
CA GLY A 192 -9.80 16.58 17.03
C GLY A 192 -9.58 17.64 15.93
N LYS A 193 -8.64 17.39 15.01
CA LYS A 193 -8.38 18.27 13.87
C LYS A 193 -9.37 18.03 12.74
N ALA A 194 -9.50 19.02 11.88
CA ALA A 194 -10.34 18.92 10.69
C ALA A 194 -9.92 17.73 9.82
N ASN A 195 -10.92 17.03 9.31
CA ASN A 195 -10.79 15.93 8.37
C ASN A 195 -10.22 16.45 7.04
N ARG A 196 -8.93 16.26 6.79
CA ARG A 196 -8.19 16.85 5.67
C ARG A 196 -7.04 15.99 5.19
N CYS A 197 -6.54 16.28 3.97
CA CYS A 197 -5.31 15.72 3.48
C CYS A 197 -4.13 16.09 4.38
N ALA A 198 -3.29 15.11 4.72
CA ALA A 198 -2.14 15.32 5.60
C ALA A 198 -1.17 16.34 5.01
N ALA A 199 -0.69 17.25 5.87
CA ALA A 199 0.22 18.30 5.42
C ALA A 199 1.52 17.77 4.81
N TYR A 200 2.01 16.64 5.28
CA TYR A 200 3.21 15.99 4.73
C TYR A 200 2.97 15.24 3.41
N SER A 201 1.72 14.92 3.05
CA SER A 201 1.43 14.23 1.80
C SER A 201 1.88 15.05 0.59
N ALA A 202 2.67 14.44 -0.28
CA ALA A 202 3.10 15.09 -1.50
C ALA A 202 1.91 15.41 -2.41
N ARG A 203 2.02 16.50 -3.17
CA ARG A 203 0.95 17.09 -3.98
C ARG A 203 1.34 17.19 -5.44
N GLY A 204 0.33 17.08 -6.31
CA GLY A 204 0.47 17.34 -7.73
C GLY A 204 0.71 18.81 -8.04
N SER A 205 0.66 19.15 -9.33
CA SER A 205 0.77 20.51 -9.82
C SER A 205 -0.48 20.89 -10.60
N LEU A 206 -0.93 22.13 -10.44
CA LEU A 206 -2.04 22.68 -11.24
C LEU A 206 -1.75 22.73 -12.75
N PHE A 207 -0.48 22.62 -13.12
CA PHE A 207 -0.01 22.60 -14.50
C PHE A 207 0.11 21.18 -15.09
N ASP A 208 -0.10 20.12 -14.26
CA ASP A 208 -0.06 18.76 -14.73
C ASP A 208 -1.29 18.45 -15.61
N THR A 209 -1.07 17.71 -16.68
CA THR A 209 -2.15 17.27 -17.60
C THR A 209 -3.01 16.17 -16.98
N VAL A 210 -2.57 15.55 -15.91
CA VAL A 210 -3.24 14.45 -15.20
C VAL A 210 -3.38 14.79 -13.72
N ARG A 211 -4.58 14.56 -13.19
CA ARG A 211 -4.88 14.76 -11.78
C ARG A 211 -4.08 13.76 -10.94
N LYS A 212 -3.17 14.29 -10.09
CA LYS A 212 -2.33 13.52 -9.15
C LYS A 212 -2.25 14.23 -7.78
N PRO A 213 -2.19 13.45 -6.66
CA PRO A 213 -2.30 11.98 -6.60
C PRO A 213 -3.60 11.49 -7.25
N ASP A 214 -3.73 10.19 -7.52
CA ASP A 214 -5.01 9.66 -8.03
C ASP A 214 -6.09 9.70 -6.96
N ILE A 215 -5.75 9.29 -5.73
CA ILE A 215 -6.69 9.12 -4.62
C ILE A 215 -5.97 9.34 -3.29
N VAL A 216 -6.71 9.62 -2.24
CA VAL A 216 -6.18 9.61 -0.88
C VAL A 216 -6.83 8.53 -0.02
N ALA A 217 -6.08 8.06 0.96
CA ALA A 217 -6.58 7.14 1.99
C ALA A 217 -6.05 7.53 3.37
N PRO A 218 -6.69 7.09 4.47
CA PRO A 218 -6.17 7.33 5.82
C PRO A 218 -4.77 6.73 5.97
N GLY A 219 -3.81 7.55 6.43
CA GLY A 219 -2.43 7.14 6.60
C GLY A 219 -1.73 7.72 7.83
N THR A 220 -2.46 8.48 8.69
CA THR A 220 -1.91 9.10 9.90
C THR A 220 -2.27 8.29 11.14
N GLU A 221 -1.27 7.94 11.96
CA GLU A 221 -1.39 7.13 13.19
C GLU A 221 -2.12 5.79 12.96
N ILE A 222 -1.76 5.11 11.89
CA ILE A 222 -2.35 3.82 11.54
C ILE A 222 -1.75 2.72 12.40
N ILE A 223 -2.60 2.01 13.16
CA ILE A 223 -2.19 0.89 14.00
C ILE A 223 -2.26 -0.39 13.17
N SER A 224 -1.12 -1.09 12.98
CA SER A 224 -0.98 -2.32 12.23
C SER A 224 0.11 -3.23 12.81
N CYS A 225 0.38 -4.35 12.15
CA CYS A 225 1.37 -5.35 12.55
C CYS A 225 2.73 -4.73 12.85
N ASN A 226 3.36 -5.14 13.95
CA ASN A 226 4.69 -4.70 14.34
C ASN A 226 5.72 -5.80 14.04
N GLY A 227 6.77 -5.47 13.27
CA GLY A 227 7.90 -6.38 13.03
C GLY A 227 8.64 -6.81 14.29
N GLY A 228 8.55 -6.03 15.36
CA GLY A 228 9.12 -6.34 16.69
C GLY A 228 8.21 -7.20 17.59
N VAL A 229 7.22 -7.89 17.05
CA VAL A 229 6.34 -8.80 17.82
C VAL A 229 7.16 -9.92 18.48
N ARG A 230 6.88 -10.19 19.75
CA ARG A 230 7.59 -11.23 20.53
C ARG A 230 6.60 -12.22 21.14
N ARG A 231 6.88 -13.51 20.97
CA ARG A 231 6.16 -14.58 21.66
C ARG A 231 6.68 -14.69 23.08
N THR A 232 5.79 -14.73 24.07
CA THR A 232 6.08 -14.90 25.49
C THR A 232 5.26 -16.06 26.07
N ARG A 233 5.52 -16.45 27.32
CA ARG A 233 4.73 -17.48 28.00
C ARG A 233 3.25 -17.12 28.15
N GLY A 234 2.93 -15.80 28.20
CA GLY A 234 1.57 -15.27 28.33
C GLY A 234 0.90 -14.87 27.01
N GLY A 235 1.49 -15.21 25.83
CA GLY A 235 0.97 -14.84 24.54
C GLY A 235 1.96 -14.00 23.72
N TYR A 236 1.47 -12.94 23.05
CA TYR A 236 2.29 -12.08 22.23
C TYR A 236 2.37 -10.66 22.81
N GLN A 237 3.55 -10.06 22.80
CA GLN A 237 3.80 -8.68 23.17
C GLN A 237 4.25 -7.85 21.95
N ASN A 238 4.01 -6.53 21.99
CA ASN A 238 4.36 -5.60 20.93
C ASN A 238 3.83 -6.00 19.55
N ALA A 239 2.63 -6.60 19.50
CA ALA A 239 2.06 -7.10 18.24
C ALA A 239 1.67 -5.99 17.26
N TYR A 240 1.39 -4.79 17.75
CA TYR A 240 0.93 -3.68 16.93
C TYR A 240 1.66 -2.39 17.26
N ILE A 241 1.83 -1.54 16.25
CA ILE A 241 2.46 -0.22 16.36
C ILE A 241 1.71 0.78 15.48
N ALA A 242 1.72 2.05 15.87
CA ALA A 242 1.21 3.14 15.05
C ALA A 242 2.32 3.74 14.19
N LYS A 243 2.06 3.90 12.89
CA LYS A 243 2.93 4.62 11.95
C LYS A 243 2.11 5.61 11.13
N SER A 244 2.79 6.63 10.56
CA SER A 244 2.17 7.65 9.70
C SER A 244 2.96 7.81 8.42
N GLY A 245 2.28 8.07 7.30
CA GLY A 245 2.90 8.29 6.00
C GLY A 245 1.96 7.89 4.86
N THR A 246 2.27 8.36 3.66
CA THR A 246 1.63 7.86 2.43
C THR A 246 1.88 6.35 2.24
N SER A 247 2.97 5.83 2.79
CA SER A 247 3.26 4.40 2.87
C SER A 247 2.22 3.59 3.65
N MET A 248 1.46 4.21 4.56
CA MET A 248 0.35 3.58 5.29
C MET A 248 -0.98 3.73 4.57
N ALA A 249 -1.16 4.78 3.78
CA ALA A 249 -2.33 4.98 2.93
C ALA A 249 -2.35 4.03 1.73
N THR A 250 -1.20 3.78 1.12
CA THR A 250 -1.03 2.92 -0.08
C THR A 250 -1.58 1.51 0.12
N PRO A 251 -1.25 0.75 1.18
CA PRO A 251 -1.77 -0.59 1.39
C PRO A 251 -3.28 -0.63 1.73
N VAL A 252 -3.88 0.47 2.16
CA VAL A 252 -5.36 0.57 2.27
C VAL A 252 -5.99 0.41 0.89
N VAL A 253 -5.45 1.12 -0.12
CA VAL A 253 -5.91 1.02 -1.51
C VAL A 253 -5.60 -0.36 -2.10
N SER A 254 -4.40 -0.89 -1.86
CA SER A 254 -4.01 -2.24 -2.34
C SER A 254 -4.94 -3.32 -1.80
N GLY A 255 -5.28 -3.27 -0.51
CA GLY A 255 -6.22 -4.22 0.07
C GLY A 255 -7.66 -4.04 -0.43
N ALA A 256 -8.11 -2.81 -0.67
CA ALA A 256 -9.43 -2.56 -1.27
C ALA A 256 -9.52 -3.12 -2.70
N LEU A 257 -8.46 -2.96 -3.50
CA LEU A 257 -8.37 -3.58 -4.83
C LEU A 257 -8.36 -5.11 -4.76
N ALA A 258 -7.78 -5.71 -3.71
CA ALA A 258 -7.84 -7.16 -3.52
C ALA A 258 -9.27 -7.64 -3.28
N LEU A 259 -10.11 -6.88 -2.56
CA LEU A 259 -11.54 -7.16 -2.42
C LEU A 259 -12.26 -7.04 -3.78
N LEU A 260 -11.95 -5.99 -4.56
CA LEU A 260 -12.54 -5.78 -5.88
C LEU A 260 -12.20 -6.92 -6.84
N PHE A 261 -10.92 -7.30 -6.94
CA PHE A 261 -10.50 -8.41 -7.82
C PHE A 261 -11.02 -9.77 -7.39
N GLN A 262 -11.30 -9.98 -6.10
CA GLN A 262 -11.98 -11.17 -5.65
C GLN A 262 -13.43 -11.20 -6.12
N GLN A 263 -14.14 -10.08 -6.04
CA GLN A 263 -15.56 -9.98 -6.46
C GLN A 263 -15.67 -10.00 -7.97
N HIS A 264 -14.70 -9.41 -8.67
CA HIS A 264 -14.64 -9.23 -10.12
C HIS A 264 -13.30 -9.70 -10.68
N PRO A 265 -13.06 -11.02 -10.74
CA PRO A 265 -11.81 -11.58 -11.26
C PRO A 265 -11.55 -11.25 -12.74
N GLU A 266 -12.59 -10.93 -13.49
CA GLU A 266 -12.56 -10.54 -14.89
C GLU A 266 -12.06 -9.11 -15.12
N TYR A 267 -12.02 -8.23 -14.10
CA TYR A 267 -11.55 -6.86 -14.28
C TYR A 267 -10.04 -6.84 -14.49
N ASP A 268 -9.62 -6.03 -15.46
CA ASP A 268 -8.21 -5.64 -15.61
C ASP A 268 -7.84 -4.49 -14.67
N ASN A 269 -6.57 -4.14 -14.62
CA ASN A 269 -6.04 -3.07 -13.79
C ASN A 269 -6.57 -1.68 -14.21
N GLU A 270 -6.83 -1.44 -15.50
CA GLU A 270 -7.42 -0.19 -16.00
C GLU A 270 -8.87 -0.02 -15.53
N THR A 271 -9.67 -1.08 -15.61
CA THR A 271 -11.05 -1.08 -15.12
C THR A 271 -11.08 -0.90 -13.61
N ALA A 272 -10.20 -1.61 -12.88
CA ALA A 272 -10.09 -1.46 -11.42
C ALA A 272 -9.69 -0.03 -11.02
N LYS A 273 -8.72 0.59 -11.71
CA LYS A 273 -8.35 2.00 -11.48
C LYS A 273 -9.53 2.94 -11.73
N ARG A 274 -10.24 2.79 -12.85
CA ARG A 274 -11.40 3.63 -13.14
C ARG A 274 -12.49 3.49 -12.07
N LYS A 275 -12.84 2.26 -11.69
CA LYS A 275 -13.81 2.00 -10.61
C LYS A 275 -13.38 2.66 -9.29
N LEU A 276 -12.10 2.52 -8.92
CA LEU A 276 -11.53 3.14 -7.72
C LEU A 276 -11.71 4.66 -7.72
N LEU A 277 -11.42 5.33 -8.83
CA LEU A 277 -11.50 6.79 -8.93
C LEU A 277 -12.95 7.28 -8.92
N TYR A 278 -13.88 6.60 -9.61
CA TYR A 278 -15.29 6.96 -9.63
C TYR A 278 -15.99 6.73 -8.27
N ALA A 279 -15.54 5.75 -7.51
CA ALA A 279 -16.06 5.46 -6.18
C ALA A 279 -15.59 6.45 -5.10
N ALA A 280 -14.58 7.29 -5.37
CA ALA A 280 -13.99 8.17 -4.38
C ALA A 280 -14.97 9.24 -3.86
N ASP A 281 -14.83 9.58 -2.56
CA ASP A 281 -15.57 10.67 -1.91
C ASP A 281 -14.83 12.00 -2.10
N ASP A 282 -15.45 12.96 -2.77
CA ASP A 282 -14.90 14.30 -2.92
C ASP A 282 -14.86 15.03 -1.55
N LEU A 283 -13.67 15.30 -1.06
CA LEU A 283 -13.43 15.97 0.23
C LEU A 283 -13.59 17.49 0.17
N LYS A 284 -13.86 18.05 -1.01
CA LYS A 284 -13.90 19.50 -1.26
C LYS A 284 -12.55 20.21 -1.01
N GLU A 285 -11.46 19.45 -1.07
CA GLU A 285 -10.10 19.97 -1.06
C GLU A 285 -9.58 20.19 -2.49
N PRO A 286 -8.51 20.99 -2.68
CA PRO A 286 -7.88 21.13 -4.00
C PRO A 286 -7.47 19.76 -4.57
N TRP A 287 -7.73 19.53 -5.86
CA TRP A 287 -7.44 18.26 -6.49
C TRP A 287 -5.95 17.88 -6.45
N VAL A 288 -5.04 18.85 -6.40
CA VAL A 288 -3.60 18.60 -6.21
C VAL A 288 -3.28 17.93 -4.87
N SER A 289 -4.18 18.01 -3.88
CA SER A 289 -4.06 17.37 -2.57
C SER A 289 -4.81 16.06 -2.48
N GLN A 290 -6.08 16.03 -2.93
CA GLN A 290 -6.99 14.90 -2.76
C GLN A 290 -7.08 13.96 -3.96
N GLY A 291 -6.60 14.38 -5.14
CA GLY A 291 -6.87 13.67 -6.37
C GLY A 291 -8.37 13.64 -6.70
N TRP A 292 -8.92 12.44 -6.87
CA TRP A 292 -10.36 12.22 -7.05
C TRP A 292 -11.12 12.19 -5.71
N GLY A 293 -10.40 12.15 -4.58
CA GLY A 293 -10.98 12.17 -3.25
C GLY A 293 -10.50 11.03 -2.34
N MET A 294 -11.24 10.80 -1.26
CA MET A 294 -11.01 9.68 -0.33
C MET A 294 -11.55 8.39 -0.92
N ILE A 295 -10.77 7.31 -0.80
CA ILE A 295 -11.25 5.98 -1.14
C ILE A 295 -12.54 5.64 -0.37
N ASN A 296 -13.55 5.14 -1.09
CA ASN A 296 -14.78 4.60 -0.53
C ASN A 296 -14.93 3.14 -1.00
N VAL A 297 -14.76 2.21 -0.05
CA VAL A 297 -14.73 0.76 -0.36
C VAL A 297 -16.13 0.21 -0.61
N GLU A 298 -17.15 0.75 0.06
CA GLU A 298 -18.55 0.34 -0.18
C GLU A 298 -18.92 0.59 -1.63
N ARG A 299 -18.77 1.84 -2.11
CA ARG A 299 -19.08 2.18 -3.50
C ARG A 299 -18.13 1.54 -4.53
N LEU A 300 -16.91 1.22 -4.14
CA LEU A 300 -15.98 0.50 -5.00
C LEU A 300 -16.47 -0.92 -5.32
N LEU A 301 -17.15 -1.55 -4.38
CA LEU A 301 -17.64 -2.94 -4.48
C LEU A 301 -19.10 -3.05 -4.97
N GLU A 302 -19.79 -1.93 -5.19
CA GLU A 302 -21.06 -1.84 -5.89
C GLU A 302 -20.86 -1.93 -7.43
#